data_6f5a4983e15ac1034665c2b148438683
#
_entry.id   6f5a4983e15ac1034665c2b148438683
#
_cell.length_a   1.000
_cell.length_b   1.000
_cell.length_c   1.000
_cell.angle_alpha   90.00
_cell.angle_beta   90.00
_cell.angle_gamma   90.00
#
_symmetry.space_group_name_H-M   'P 1'
#
loop_
_entity.id
_entity.type
_entity.pdbx_description
1 polymer ?
#
loop_
_entity_poly.entity_id
_entity_poly.type
_entity_poly.pdbx_seq_one_letter_code
_entity_poly.pdbx_strand_id
1 'polypeptide(L)'
;MSKGRSGTGGGIDVPIKNYTTKVDVYQSLGEIQGALARNGACKIMVDYDGKGKPIGVTFGINTPQGAQGFLLPANIEGVLKVFAKQKVKADREQAERTAWRNIRDWVLAQMAFVEAGNVEVDEVFLPYLTDGKGKTLYQVYKDGQLLLEG
;
A
#
# COMPACT_ATOMS: atom_id res chain seq x y z
N MET A 1 23.46 -23.39 15.24
CA MET A 1 23.32 -22.67 14.92
C MET A 1 23.20 -22.06 14.50
N SER A 2 23.24 -21.90 14.64
CA SER A 2 22.98 -21.00 14.14
C SER A 2 23.26 -20.54 13.51
N LYS A 3 23.46 -20.72 13.35
CA LYS A 3 23.48 -20.11 12.66
C LYS A 3 23.60 -19.38 12.09
N GLY A 4 23.74 -19.36 11.99
CA GLY A 4 23.82 -18.56 11.40
C GLY A 4 23.63 -17.96 10.88
N ARG A 5 23.27 -17.63 11.13
CA ARG A 5 22.89 -16.79 10.61
C ARG A 5 23.33 -15.90 10.23
N SER A 6 23.70 -16.13 10.22
CA SER A 6 24.13 -15.33 9.97
C SER A 6 24.05 -14.57 9.19
N GLY A 7 24.07 -14.28 9.30
CA GLY A 7 23.91 -13.41 8.69
C GLY A 7 23.99 -13.24 7.55
N THR A 8 23.94 -13.62 7.24
CA THR A 8 23.95 -13.40 6.22
C THR A 8 22.94 -12.90 5.79
N GLY A 9 22.83 -12.56 5.90
CA GLY A 9 21.93 -12.12 5.42
C GLY A 9 21.04 -12.48 5.31
N GLY A 10 21.25 -12.71 5.58
CA GLY A 10 20.37 -12.99 5.39
C GLY A 10 19.16 -12.83 5.45
N GLY A 11 18.66 -12.61 6.19
CA GLY A 11 17.34 -12.26 6.28
C GLY A 11 16.37 -13.06 5.52
N ILE A 12 16.82 -14.00 4.81
CA ILE A 12 15.90 -14.73 3.99
C ILE A 12 15.18 -15.82 4.72
N ASP A 13 15.46 -15.98 6.00
CA ASP A 13 14.76 -16.95 6.79
C ASP A 13 13.31 -16.58 7.03
N VAL A 14 12.97 -15.29 6.82
CA VAL A 14 11.62 -14.80 7.07
C VAL A 14 11.04 -14.30 5.74
N PRO A 15 10.08 -15.02 5.17
CA PRO A 15 9.41 -14.56 3.95
C PRO A 15 8.62 -13.27 4.18
N ILE A 16 8.23 -12.66 3.09
CA ILE A 16 7.41 -11.45 3.14
C ILE A 16 6.17 -11.66 4.00
N LYS A 17 5.78 -10.60 4.72
CA LYS A 17 4.62 -10.65 5.60
C LYS A 17 3.38 -11.09 4.81
N ASN A 18 2.57 -11.92 5.45
CA ASN A 18 1.31 -12.42 4.89
C ASN A 18 1.48 -13.32 3.66
N TYR A 19 2.65 -13.93 3.49
CA TYR A 19 2.90 -14.73 2.29
C TYR A 19 2.02 -15.99 2.19
N THR A 20 1.41 -16.42 3.29
CA THR A 20 0.52 -17.57 3.30
C THR A 20 -0.93 -17.21 3.63
N THR A 21 -1.27 -15.93 3.60
CA THR A 21 -2.62 -15.51 3.97
C THR A 21 -3.68 -16.16 3.07
N LYS A 22 -4.77 -16.57 3.68
CA LYS A 22 -5.94 -17.08 2.98
C LYS A 22 -7.05 -16.03 2.88
N VAL A 23 -6.82 -14.84 3.42
CA VAL A 23 -7.83 -13.81 3.46
C VAL A 23 -8.09 -13.30 2.05
N ASP A 24 -9.36 -13.34 1.64
CA ASP A 24 -9.76 -12.91 0.32
C ASP A 24 -9.43 -11.44 0.08
N VAL A 25 -9.06 -11.11 -1.16
CA VAL A 25 -8.73 -9.75 -1.56
C VAL A 25 -9.86 -8.78 -1.19
N TYR A 26 -11.11 -9.16 -1.44
CA TYR A 26 -12.23 -8.26 -1.19
C TYR A 26 -12.53 -8.07 0.30
N GLN A 27 -12.15 -9.03 1.13
CA GLN A 27 -12.21 -8.81 2.57
C GLN A 27 -11.20 -7.76 3.01
N SER A 28 -9.96 -7.86 2.53
CA SER A 28 -8.93 -6.87 2.84
C SER A 28 -9.32 -5.49 2.33
N LEU A 29 -9.83 -5.42 1.09
CA LEU A 29 -10.33 -4.17 0.50
C LEU A 29 -11.45 -3.56 1.35
N GLY A 30 -12.40 -4.36 1.80
CA GLY A 30 -13.50 -3.86 2.63
C GLY A 30 -13.00 -3.27 3.93
N GLU A 31 -12.01 -3.89 4.54
CA GLU A 31 -11.41 -3.38 5.78
C GLU A 31 -10.66 -2.07 5.54
N ILE A 32 -9.96 -1.97 4.41
CA ILE A 32 -9.29 -0.73 4.02
C ILE A 32 -10.32 0.39 3.82
N GLN A 33 -11.38 0.11 3.05
CA GLN A 33 -12.42 1.09 2.80
C GLN A 33 -13.08 1.57 4.09
N GLY A 34 -13.37 0.63 5.00
CA GLY A 34 -13.95 0.99 6.30
C GLY A 34 -13.05 1.90 7.12
N ALA A 35 -11.76 1.58 7.16
CA ALA A 35 -10.80 2.39 7.93
C ALA A 35 -10.66 3.79 7.33
N LEU A 36 -10.57 3.90 6.01
CA LEU A 36 -10.45 5.18 5.35
C LEU A 36 -11.73 6.02 5.55
N ALA A 37 -12.89 5.41 5.43
CA ALA A 37 -14.16 6.11 5.59
C ALA A 37 -14.31 6.67 7.01
N ARG A 38 -13.93 5.89 8.01
CA ARG A 38 -14.00 6.35 9.40
C ARG A 38 -13.05 7.51 9.67
N ASN A 39 -12.03 7.67 8.85
CA ASN A 39 -11.00 8.70 9.05
C ASN A 39 -11.07 9.81 8.02
N GLY A 40 -12.23 10.02 7.41
CA GLY A 40 -12.49 11.23 6.64
C GLY A 40 -12.48 11.07 5.13
N ALA A 41 -12.29 9.87 4.61
CA ALA A 41 -12.39 9.66 3.17
C ALA A 41 -13.82 9.88 2.71
N CYS A 42 -14.03 10.78 1.75
CA CYS A 42 -15.36 11.10 1.24
C CYS A 42 -15.69 10.35 -0.04
N LYS A 43 -14.68 9.81 -0.72
CA LYS A 43 -14.84 9.00 -1.93
C LYS A 43 -13.77 7.93 -1.92
N ILE A 44 -14.14 6.73 -2.33
CA ILE A 44 -13.19 5.62 -2.42
C ILE A 44 -13.51 4.88 -3.71
N MET A 45 -12.49 4.69 -4.54
CA MET A 45 -12.63 4.04 -5.84
C MET A 45 -11.60 2.93 -5.93
N VAL A 46 -12.03 1.74 -6.32
CA VAL A 46 -11.13 0.61 -6.55
C VAL A 46 -10.71 0.65 -8.01
N ASP A 47 -9.42 0.57 -8.25
CA ASP A 47 -8.86 0.54 -9.61
C ASP A 47 -8.65 -0.91 -10.01
N TYR A 48 -9.04 -1.25 -11.24
CA TYR A 48 -8.98 -2.63 -11.75
C TYR A 48 -8.07 -2.69 -12.97
N ASP A 49 -7.44 -3.85 -13.17
CA ASP A 49 -6.70 -4.10 -14.41
C ASP A 49 -7.65 -4.56 -15.52
N GLY A 50 -7.10 -4.87 -16.69
CA GLY A 50 -7.90 -5.30 -17.83
C GLY A 50 -8.57 -6.66 -17.67
N LYS A 51 -8.25 -7.38 -16.59
CA LYS A 51 -8.83 -8.70 -16.29
C LYS A 51 -9.81 -8.64 -15.12
N GLY A 52 -10.15 -7.44 -14.67
CA GLY A 52 -11.10 -7.27 -13.56
C GLY A 52 -10.52 -7.54 -12.20
N LYS A 53 -9.20 -7.52 -12.04
CA LYS A 53 -8.55 -7.71 -10.76
C LYS A 53 -8.23 -6.37 -10.12
N PRO A 54 -8.49 -6.20 -8.79
CA PRO A 54 -8.16 -4.93 -8.13
C PRO A 54 -6.65 -4.72 -8.08
N ILE A 55 -6.20 -3.54 -8.46
CA ILE A 55 -4.77 -3.20 -8.49
C ILE A 55 -4.44 -1.97 -7.67
N GLY A 56 -5.42 -1.26 -7.14
CA GLY A 56 -5.16 -0.08 -6.33
C GLY A 56 -6.44 0.52 -5.82
N VAL A 57 -6.28 1.52 -4.95
CA VAL A 57 -7.40 2.29 -4.39
C VAL A 57 -7.07 3.77 -4.53
N THR A 58 -8.00 4.51 -5.11
CA THR A 58 -7.92 5.98 -5.16
C THR A 58 -9.01 6.51 -4.24
N PHE A 59 -8.65 7.45 -3.37
CA PHE A 59 -9.64 7.98 -2.42
C PHE A 59 -9.43 9.48 -2.25
N GLY A 60 -10.51 10.14 -1.86
CA GLY A 60 -10.52 11.59 -1.66
C GLY A 60 -10.72 11.94 -0.20
N ILE A 61 -10.01 12.96 0.25
CA ILE A 61 -10.13 13.49 1.61
C ILE A 61 -10.36 15.00 1.48
N ASN A 62 -11.33 15.53 2.23
CA ASN A 62 -11.53 16.96 2.31
C ASN A 62 -10.53 17.56 3.30
N THR A 63 -9.74 18.51 2.82
CA THR A 63 -8.75 19.22 3.65
C THR A 63 -9.08 20.71 3.65
N PRO A 64 -8.44 21.50 4.53
CA PRO A 64 -8.61 22.95 4.50
C PRO A 64 -8.26 23.57 3.15
N GLN A 65 -7.41 22.91 2.36
CA GLN A 65 -7.03 23.36 1.02
C GLN A 65 -7.99 22.88 -0.07
N GLY A 66 -9.04 22.13 0.31
CA GLY A 66 -10.00 21.56 -0.62
C GLY A 66 -9.90 20.05 -0.67
N ALA A 67 -10.62 19.44 -1.59
CA ALA A 67 -10.61 17.98 -1.74
C ALA A 67 -9.30 17.54 -2.39
N GLN A 68 -8.64 16.57 -1.77
CA GLN A 68 -7.37 16.02 -2.24
C GLN A 68 -7.53 14.54 -2.53
N GLY A 69 -6.92 14.09 -3.63
CA GLY A 69 -6.96 12.69 -4.04
C GLY A 69 -5.65 11.98 -3.73
N PHE A 70 -5.75 10.72 -3.35
CA PHE A 70 -4.60 9.87 -3.00
C PHE A 70 -4.74 8.54 -3.70
N LEU A 71 -3.61 8.00 -4.18
CA LEU A 71 -3.58 6.73 -4.90
C LEU A 71 -2.65 5.76 -4.19
N LEU A 72 -3.20 4.62 -3.76
CA LEU A 72 -2.43 3.52 -3.17
C LEU A 72 -2.41 2.35 -4.13
N PRO A 73 -1.29 2.10 -4.81
CA PRO A 73 -1.20 0.91 -5.67
C PRO A 73 -0.98 -0.34 -4.86
N ALA A 74 -1.53 -1.46 -5.31
CA ALA A 74 -1.35 -2.74 -4.63
C ALA A 74 0.05 -3.32 -4.83
N ASN A 75 0.66 -3.07 -5.98
CA ASN A 75 2.00 -3.54 -6.30
C ASN A 75 2.12 -5.06 -6.25
N ILE A 76 1.21 -5.75 -6.93
CA ILE A 76 1.19 -7.21 -6.97
C ILE A 76 2.47 -7.74 -7.63
N GLU A 77 2.96 -7.04 -8.67
CA GLU A 77 4.19 -7.45 -9.35
C GLU A 77 5.38 -7.43 -8.41
N GLY A 78 5.43 -6.47 -7.48
CA GLY A 78 6.48 -6.43 -6.48
C GLY A 78 6.44 -7.63 -5.55
N VAL A 79 5.25 -8.06 -5.16
CA VAL A 79 5.11 -9.27 -4.33
C VAL A 79 5.56 -10.50 -5.10
N LEU A 80 5.18 -10.62 -6.38
CA LEU A 80 5.63 -11.74 -7.21
C LEU A 80 7.16 -11.80 -7.31
N LYS A 81 7.81 -10.65 -7.46
CA LYS A 81 9.27 -10.59 -7.50
C LYS A 81 9.89 -11.06 -6.18
N VAL A 82 9.30 -10.65 -5.06
CA VAL A 82 9.77 -11.08 -3.75
C VAL A 82 9.58 -12.58 -3.58
N PHE A 83 8.43 -13.11 -4.00
CA PHE A 83 8.19 -14.56 -3.95
C PHE A 83 9.27 -15.32 -4.70
N ALA A 84 9.61 -14.87 -5.91
CA ALA A 84 10.65 -15.52 -6.71
C ALA A 84 12.00 -15.44 -6.00
N LYS A 85 12.35 -14.27 -5.46
CA LYS A 85 13.62 -14.06 -4.77
C LYS A 85 13.74 -14.90 -3.51
N GLN A 86 12.64 -15.04 -2.77
CA GLN A 86 12.61 -15.78 -1.52
C GLN A 86 12.27 -17.24 -1.72
N LYS A 87 12.09 -17.67 -2.97
CA LYS A 87 11.75 -19.05 -3.32
C LYS A 87 10.45 -19.51 -2.67
N VAL A 88 9.50 -18.60 -2.56
CA VAL A 88 8.15 -18.92 -2.12
C VAL A 88 7.39 -19.45 -3.32
N LYS A 89 6.90 -20.69 -3.21
CA LYS A 89 6.14 -21.31 -4.29
C LYS A 89 4.67 -20.92 -4.14
N ALA A 90 4.27 -19.92 -4.87
CA ALA A 90 2.90 -19.42 -4.79
C ALA A 90 2.53 -18.79 -6.12
N ASP A 91 1.23 -18.82 -6.43
CA ASP A 91 0.73 -18.30 -7.69
C ASP A 91 0.38 -16.82 -7.58
N ARG A 92 -0.11 -16.26 -8.69
CA ARG A 92 -0.47 -14.85 -8.74
C ARG A 92 -1.62 -14.53 -7.79
N GLU A 93 -2.56 -15.44 -7.63
CA GLU A 93 -3.67 -15.20 -6.71
C GLU A 93 -3.19 -15.07 -5.27
N GLN A 94 -2.19 -15.88 -4.87
CA GLN A 94 -1.59 -15.72 -3.55
C GLN A 94 -0.87 -14.38 -3.43
N ALA A 95 -0.19 -13.95 -4.50
CA ALA A 95 0.46 -12.64 -4.49
C ALA A 95 -0.56 -11.51 -4.33
N GLU A 96 -1.72 -11.64 -4.96
CA GLU A 96 -2.80 -10.66 -4.82
C GLU A 96 -3.30 -10.60 -3.37
N ARG A 97 -3.55 -11.75 -2.76
CA ARG A 97 -3.99 -11.79 -1.36
C ARG A 97 -2.95 -11.18 -0.43
N THR A 98 -1.68 -11.52 -0.66
CA THR A 98 -0.58 -11.02 0.14
C THR A 98 -0.45 -9.51 0.02
N ALA A 99 -0.47 -8.99 -1.22
CA ALA A 99 -0.34 -7.56 -1.47
C ALA A 99 -1.45 -6.78 -0.77
N TRP A 100 -2.71 -7.20 -0.95
CA TRP A 100 -3.84 -6.48 -0.35
C TRP A 100 -3.85 -6.60 1.17
N ARG A 101 -3.42 -7.74 1.72
CA ARG A 101 -3.34 -7.89 3.18
C ARG A 101 -2.27 -6.99 3.77
N ASN A 102 -1.15 -6.83 3.09
CA ASN A 102 -0.10 -5.92 3.53
C ASN A 102 -0.56 -4.46 3.51
N ILE A 103 -1.28 -4.05 2.47
CA ILE A 103 -1.85 -2.71 2.41
C ILE A 103 -2.85 -2.51 3.56
N ARG A 104 -3.70 -3.48 3.78
CA ARG A 104 -4.68 -3.43 4.87
C ARG A 104 -3.98 -3.23 6.22
N ASP A 105 -2.95 -4.02 6.48
CA ASP A 105 -2.22 -3.93 7.74
C ASP A 105 -1.58 -2.56 7.92
N TRP A 106 -0.98 -2.03 6.85
CA TRP A 106 -0.36 -0.71 6.89
C TRP A 106 -1.39 0.39 7.11
N VAL A 107 -2.50 0.37 6.38
CA VAL A 107 -3.54 1.39 6.50
C VAL A 107 -4.13 1.39 7.91
N LEU A 108 -4.46 0.21 8.44
CA LEU A 108 -5.05 0.15 9.77
C LEU A 108 -4.09 0.66 10.85
N ALA A 109 -2.81 0.34 10.73
CA ALA A 109 -1.81 0.85 11.67
C ALA A 109 -1.71 2.37 11.58
N GLN A 110 -1.71 2.93 10.37
CA GLN A 110 -1.65 4.37 10.19
C GLN A 110 -2.90 5.07 10.73
N MET A 111 -4.06 4.48 10.48
CA MET A 111 -5.31 5.08 10.98
C MET A 111 -5.37 5.06 12.51
N ALA A 112 -4.76 4.05 13.15
CA ALA A 112 -4.64 4.07 14.61
C ALA A 112 -3.82 5.27 15.09
N PHE A 113 -2.74 5.59 14.39
CA PHE A 113 -1.93 6.77 14.70
C PHE A 113 -2.72 8.07 14.50
N VAL A 114 -3.52 8.13 13.46
CA VAL A 114 -4.39 9.28 13.21
C VAL A 114 -5.40 9.43 14.35
N GLU A 115 -6.04 8.34 14.73
CA GLU A 115 -7.05 8.34 15.80
C GLU A 115 -6.44 8.74 17.14
N ALA A 116 -5.20 8.37 17.38
CA ALA A 116 -4.49 8.74 18.61
C ALA A 116 -3.94 10.17 18.59
N GLY A 117 -4.06 10.87 17.47
CA GLY A 117 -3.57 12.24 17.36
C GLY A 117 -2.09 12.38 17.07
N ASN A 118 -1.42 11.28 16.72
CA ASN A 118 0.02 11.32 16.42
C ASN A 118 0.32 11.98 15.07
N VAL A 119 -0.62 11.90 14.14
CA VAL A 119 -0.39 12.33 12.77
C VAL A 119 -1.75 12.66 12.14
N GLU A 120 -1.74 13.57 11.15
CA GLU A 120 -2.94 13.89 10.39
C GLU A 120 -3.12 12.89 9.24
N VAL A 121 -4.36 12.69 8.81
CA VAL A 121 -4.63 11.72 7.75
C VAL A 121 -3.95 12.10 6.44
N ASP A 122 -3.97 13.38 6.06
CA ASP A 122 -3.31 13.83 4.85
C ASP A 122 -1.79 13.80 4.98
N GLU A 123 -1.27 13.94 6.18
CA GLU A 123 0.16 13.80 6.44
C GLU A 123 0.64 12.37 6.16
N VAL A 124 -0.13 11.38 6.63
CA VAL A 124 0.19 9.96 6.38
C VAL A 124 0.29 9.67 4.90
N PHE A 125 -0.68 10.16 4.13
CA PHE A 125 -0.81 9.79 2.72
C PHE A 125 -0.15 10.78 1.76
N LEU A 126 0.56 11.78 2.27
CA LEU A 126 1.13 12.83 1.44
C LEU A 126 1.93 12.30 0.25
N PRO A 127 2.79 11.27 0.40
CA PRO A 127 3.54 10.76 -0.76
C PRO A 127 2.64 10.21 -1.87
N TYR A 128 1.41 9.85 -1.54
CA TYR A 128 0.45 9.26 -2.48
C TYR A 128 -0.54 10.28 -3.04
N LEU A 129 -0.37 11.56 -2.70
CA LEU A 129 -1.19 12.64 -3.26
C LEU A 129 -1.09 12.61 -4.78
N THR A 130 -2.23 12.68 -5.47
CA THR A 130 -2.25 12.60 -6.93
C THR A 130 -3.08 13.74 -7.51
N ASP A 131 -2.72 14.15 -8.72
CA ASP A 131 -3.48 15.13 -9.48
C ASP A 131 -4.57 14.48 -10.34
N GLY A 132 -4.74 13.17 -10.24
CA GLY A 132 -5.69 12.43 -11.05
C GLY A 132 -5.16 12.00 -12.40
N LYS A 133 -3.90 12.31 -12.72
CA LYS A 133 -3.28 11.97 -14.00
C LYS A 133 -2.33 10.79 -13.91
N GLY A 134 -2.41 10.04 -12.82
CA GLY A 134 -1.65 8.81 -12.67
C GLY A 134 -0.32 8.94 -11.94
N LYS A 135 0.11 10.16 -11.59
CA LYS A 135 1.34 10.34 -10.83
C LYS A 135 1.03 10.74 -9.40
N THR A 136 1.85 10.24 -8.49
CA THR A 136 1.81 10.62 -7.08
C THR A 136 2.89 11.67 -6.80
N LEU A 137 2.76 12.35 -5.68
CA LEU A 137 3.77 13.32 -5.24
C LEU A 137 5.15 12.67 -5.13
N TYR A 138 5.20 11.43 -4.63
CA TYR A 138 6.48 10.73 -4.54
C TYR A 138 7.09 10.52 -5.92
N GLN A 139 6.28 10.15 -6.92
CA GLN A 139 6.78 9.97 -8.29
C GLN A 139 7.30 11.28 -8.89
N VAL A 140 6.58 12.37 -8.65
CA VAL A 140 7.04 13.71 -9.08
C VAL A 140 8.38 14.03 -8.44
N TYR A 141 8.52 13.76 -7.16
CA TYR A 141 9.79 13.94 -6.44
C TYR A 141 10.90 13.07 -7.06
N LYS A 142 10.62 11.79 -7.32
CA LYS A 142 11.61 10.87 -7.90
C LYS A 142 12.05 11.31 -9.29
N ASP A 143 11.13 11.92 -10.06
CA ASP A 143 11.46 12.42 -11.40
C ASP A 143 12.26 13.72 -11.36
N GLY A 144 12.59 14.21 -10.16
CA GLY A 144 13.41 15.42 -10.02
C GLY A 144 12.63 16.71 -10.18
N GLN A 145 11.31 16.66 -10.22
CA GLN A 145 10.49 17.85 -10.48
C GLN A 145 10.32 18.74 -9.25
N LEU A 146 10.80 18.30 -8.09
CA LEU A 146 10.72 19.07 -6.85
C LEU A 146 12.09 19.44 -6.31
N LEU A 147 13.13 19.40 -7.16
CA LEU A 147 14.46 19.81 -6.73
C LEU A 147 14.50 21.31 -6.48
N LEU A 148 15.25 21.70 -5.44
CA LEU A 148 15.46 23.11 -5.20
C LEU A 148 16.44 23.66 -6.24
N GLU A 149 16.12 24.86 -6.71
CA GLU A 149 17.03 25.61 -7.58
C GLU A 149 18.22 26.07 -6.76
N GLY A 150 19.37 25.78 -7.26
CA GLY A 150 20.56 26.11 -6.54
C GLY A 150 21.23 27.19 -6.38
#